data_4356b0641dcc2830efb5276395a6c4eb
#
_entry.id   4356b0641dcc2830efb5276395a6c4eb
#
_cell.length_a   1.000
_cell.length_b   1.000
_cell.length_c   1.000
_cell.angle_alpha   90.00
_cell.angle_beta   90.00
_cell.angle_gamma   90.00
#
_symmetry.space_group_name_H-M   'P 1'
#
loop_
_entity.id
_entity.type
_entity.pdbx_description
1 polymer ?
#
loop_
_entity_poly.entity_id
_entity_poly.type
_entity_poly.pdbx_seq_one_letter_code
_entity_poly.pdbx_strand_id
1 'polypeptide(L)'
;MSTKSVIAGIDKAVHDFVKHNRMLNEPLTKGRAHTFVMQHRLNTRQRNSVLKLRVATNTPEWDVKIDILEACVEELVSDAEHGDGRPHWKVLEDLGVDCGMKRAQIKSAKPLPSTRMCWRAWDGLMSNRHWLLGLMGNTCAERANVPGYGSGELKKKGWFGLENRRWGEMFNLNPEQRLFFGMHSEADIVHSDLGWKTVAEHASKLRMEDEVIDACEENLIVWNHYLNGIAEAGDVLDKKMGWRKKVG
;
A
#
# COMPACT_ATOMS: atom_id res chain seq x y z
N MET A 1 -24.26 10.67 -10.57
CA MET A 1 -23.43 9.89 -11.55
C MET A 1 -23.83 8.42 -11.51
N SER A 2 -23.35 7.59 -12.43
CA SER A 2 -23.54 6.14 -12.35
C SER A 2 -22.35 5.49 -11.63
N THR A 3 -22.53 4.29 -11.07
CA THR A 3 -21.43 3.49 -10.50
C THR A 3 -20.23 3.37 -11.45
N LYS A 4 -20.49 3.24 -12.78
CA LYS A 4 -19.43 3.22 -13.78
C LYS A 4 -18.62 4.52 -13.88
N SER A 5 -19.24 5.67 -13.70
CA SER A 5 -18.54 6.96 -13.75
C SER A 5 -17.69 7.18 -12.50
N VAL A 6 -18.14 6.71 -11.34
CA VAL A 6 -17.34 6.73 -10.10
C VAL A 6 -16.09 5.88 -10.28
N ILE A 7 -16.25 4.62 -10.72
CA ILE A 7 -15.11 3.73 -10.99
C ILE A 7 -14.12 4.36 -11.97
N ALA A 8 -14.62 4.97 -13.07
CA ALA A 8 -13.75 5.63 -14.04
C ALA A 8 -12.99 6.83 -13.46
N GLY A 9 -13.62 7.60 -12.56
CA GLY A 9 -12.96 8.71 -11.86
C GLY A 9 -11.84 8.22 -10.95
N ILE A 10 -12.12 7.20 -10.16
CA ILE A 10 -11.13 6.56 -9.28
C ILE A 10 -9.99 5.94 -10.12
N ASP A 11 -10.29 5.18 -11.20
CA ASP A 11 -9.27 4.61 -12.09
C ASP A 11 -8.34 5.68 -12.67
N LYS A 12 -8.89 6.84 -13.05
CA LYS A 12 -8.09 7.98 -13.51
C LYS A 12 -7.12 8.46 -12.42
N ALA A 13 -7.60 8.65 -11.19
CA ALA A 13 -6.76 9.07 -10.07
C ALA A 13 -5.63 8.06 -9.80
N VAL A 14 -5.92 6.76 -9.85
CA VAL A 14 -4.89 5.71 -9.69
C VAL A 14 -3.89 5.73 -10.86
N HIS A 15 -4.34 5.93 -12.10
CA HIS A 15 -3.43 6.09 -13.24
C HIS A 15 -2.47 7.26 -13.06
N ASP A 16 -2.98 8.42 -12.62
CA ASP A 16 -2.18 9.62 -12.40
C ASP A 16 -1.17 9.40 -11.26
N PHE A 17 -1.58 8.77 -10.17
CA PHE A 17 -0.69 8.37 -9.08
C PHE A 17 0.43 7.44 -9.55
N VAL A 18 0.09 6.33 -10.22
CA VAL A 18 1.07 5.35 -10.69
C VAL A 18 2.06 5.97 -11.65
N LYS A 19 1.61 6.84 -12.55
CA LYS A 19 2.45 7.51 -13.55
C LYS A 19 3.53 8.40 -12.93
N HIS A 20 3.24 9.05 -11.81
CA HIS A 20 4.11 10.09 -11.24
C HIS A 20 4.88 9.65 -10.00
N ASN A 21 4.65 8.45 -9.49
CA ASN A 21 5.31 7.98 -8.29
C ASN A 21 6.71 7.42 -8.59
N ARG A 22 7.73 7.95 -7.90
CA ARG A 22 9.14 7.55 -8.08
C ARG A 22 9.40 6.11 -7.66
N MET A 23 8.78 5.66 -6.55
CA MET A 23 9.02 4.30 -6.04
C MET A 23 8.54 3.23 -7.02
N LEU A 24 7.47 3.52 -7.78
CA LEU A 24 6.91 2.62 -8.76
C LEU A 24 7.69 2.62 -10.09
N ASN A 25 8.17 3.79 -10.52
CA ASN A 25 8.71 3.99 -11.87
C ASN A 25 10.23 3.95 -11.96
N GLU A 26 10.94 4.35 -10.90
CA GLU A 26 12.40 4.34 -10.92
C GLU A 26 12.96 2.96 -10.53
N PRO A 27 14.20 2.64 -10.92
CA PRO A 27 14.83 1.38 -10.58
C PRO A 27 14.90 1.13 -9.07
N LEU A 28 14.72 -0.13 -8.67
CA LEU A 28 14.97 -0.56 -7.30
C LEU A 28 16.46 -0.41 -6.98
N THR A 29 16.76 0.11 -5.81
CA THR A 29 18.09 0.16 -5.22
C THR A 29 18.09 -0.50 -3.85
N LYS A 30 19.26 -0.89 -3.34
CA LYS A 30 19.37 -1.51 -2.01
C LYS A 30 18.91 -0.57 -0.91
N GLY A 31 19.23 0.72 -1.01
CA GLY A 31 18.81 1.74 -0.06
C GLY A 31 17.30 1.93 -0.04
N ARG A 32 16.65 1.96 -1.22
CA ARG A 32 15.19 2.03 -1.33
C ARG A 32 14.52 0.79 -0.74
N ALA A 33 15.03 -0.40 -1.05
CA ALA A 33 14.52 -1.65 -0.50
C ALA A 33 14.60 -1.68 1.04
N HIS A 34 15.77 -1.40 1.61
CA HIS A 34 15.94 -1.37 3.06
C HIS A 34 15.07 -0.30 3.74
N THR A 35 14.94 0.88 3.12
CA THR A 35 14.09 1.95 3.64
C THR A 35 12.61 1.54 3.56
N PHE A 36 12.20 0.90 2.46
CA PHE A 36 10.84 0.38 2.30
C PHE A 36 10.51 -0.61 3.41
N VAL A 37 11.33 -1.63 3.65
CA VAL A 37 11.10 -2.58 4.76
C VAL A 37 10.88 -1.86 6.08
N MET A 38 11.77 -0.95 6.44
CA MET A 38 11.68 -0.23 7.71
C MET A 38 10.41 0.61 7.84
N GLN A 39 10.09 1.38 6.80
CA GLN A 39 8.96 2.32 6.85
C GLN A 39 7.62 1.62 6.61
N HIS A 40 7.57 0.67 5.67
CA HIS A 40 6.32 -0.01 5.36
C HIS A 40 5.90 -0.96 6.49
N ARG A 41 6.85 -1.64 7.16
CA ARG A 41 6.56 -2.39 8.39
C ARG A 41 5.90 -1.52 9.47
N LEU A 42 6.36 -0.29 9.64
CA LEU A 42 5.74 0.65 10.56
C LEU A 42 4.36 1.10 10.08
N ASN A 43 4.23 1.30 8.76
CA ASN A 43 2.98 1.72 8.13
C ASN A 43 1.89 0.64 8.21
N THR A 44 2.24 -0.62 7.97
CA THR A 44 1.34 -1.77 8.14
C THR A 44 0.76 -1.79 9.56
N ARG A 45 1.59 -1.58 10.57
CA ARG A 45 1.16 -1.59 11.98
C ARG A 45 0.37 -0.34 12.40
N GLN A 46 0.53 0.79 11.73
CA GLN A 46 -0.12 2.05 12.10
C GLN A 46 -1.29 2.37 11.17
N ARG A 47 -1.03 2.49 9.86
CA ARG A 47 -2.05 2.94 8.91
C ARG A 47 -2.97 1.81 8.48
N ASN A 48 -2.42 0.67 8.06
CA ASN A 48 -3.21 -0.45 7.55
C ASN A 48 -4.01 -1.17 8.63
N SER A 49 -3.81 -0.82 9.88
CA SER A 49 -4.50 -1.42 11.02
C SER A 49 -5.16 -0.38 11.92
N VAL A 50 -4.40 0.36 12.73
CA VAL A 50 -4.99 1.28 13.72
C VAL A 50 -5.87 2.34 13.09
N LEU A 51 -5.43 2.95 11.97
CA LEU A 51 -6.25 3.94 11.26
C LEU A 51 -7.41 3.28 10.51
N LYS A 52 -7.18 2.09 9.92
CA LYS A 52 -8.23 1.30 9.28
C LYS A 52 -9.38 0.94 10.25
N LEU A 53 -9.06 0.56 11.49
CA LEU A 53 -10.06 0.30 12.54
C LEU A 53 -10.95 1.51 12.86
N ARG A 54 -10.47 2.73 12.68
CA ARG A 54 -11.31 3.94 12.86
C ARG A 54 -12.41 4.04 11.80
N VAL A 55 -12.12 3.63 10.56
CA VAL A 55 -13.16 3.52 9.53
C VAL A 55 -14.19 2.48 9.93
N ALA A 56 -13.77 1.31 10.43
CA ALA A 56 -14.68 0.28 10.92
C ALA A 56 -15.57 0.78 12.05
N THR A 57 -15.08 1.60 12.98
CA THR A 57 -15.90 2.17 14.06
C THR A 57 -16.93 3.19 13.56
N ASN A 58 -16.64 3.89 12.48
CA ASN A 58 -17.46 4.96 11.93
C ASN A 58 -18.49 4.49 10.90
N THR A 59 -18.29 3.30 10.29
CA THR A 59 -19.25 2.78 9.31
C THR A 59 -20.50 2.18 9.97
N PRO A 60 -21.73 2.53 9.50
CA PRO A 60 -22.95 1.92 9.94
C PRO A 60 -23.25 0.58 9.25
N GLU A 61 -22.61 0.31 8.10
CA GLU A 61 -22.83 -0.89 7.28
C GLU A 61 -22.07 -2.07 7.91
N TRP A 62 -22.83 -3.07 8.36
CA TRP A 62 -22.25 -4.18 9.13
C TRP A 62 -21.30 -5.04 8.32
N ASP A 63 -21.64 -5.35 7.08
CA ASP A 63 -20.80 -6.18 6.21
C ASP A 63 -19.47 -5.48 5.91
N VAL A 64 -19.51 -4.19 5.58
CA VAL A 64 -18.31 -3.37 5.39
C VAL A 64 -17.43 -3.32 6.66
N LYS A 65 -18.06 -3.28 7.82
CA LYS A 65 -17.34 -3.32 9.11
C LYS A 65 -16.59 -4.63 9.29
N ILE A 66 -17.22 -5.75 8.96
CA ILE A 66 -16.62 -7.09 9.05
C ILE A 66 -15.41 -7.17 8.09
N ASP A 67 -15.58 -6.80 6.82
CA ASP A 67 -14.49 -6.82 5.83
C ASP A 67 -13.27 -6.03 6.30
N ILE A 68 -13.50 -4.86 6.90
CA ILE A 68 -12.41 -4.03 7.44
C ILE A 68 -11.72 -4.73 8.62
N LEU A 69 -12.49 -5.37 9.51
CA LEU A 69 -11.93 -6.08 10.66
C LEU A 69 -11.11 -7.30 10.24
N GLU A 70 -11.57 -8.08 9.26
CA GLU A 70 -10.86 -9.22 8.70
C GLU A 70 -9.54 -8.79 8.10
N ALA A 71 -9.54 -7.77 7.23
CA ALA A 71 -8.31 -7.21 6.69
C ALA A 71 -7.35 -6.66 7.77
N CYS A 72 -7.86 -6.15 8.89
CA CYS A 72 -7.01 -5.74 10.01
C CYS A 72 -6.40 -6.93 10.76
N VAL A 73 -7.09 -8.07 10.82
CA VAL A 73 -6.55 -9.30 11.41
C VAL A 73 -5.37 -9.82 10.60
N GLU A 74 -5.47 -9.84 9.27
CA GLU A 74 -4.37 -10.24 8.38
C GLU A 74 -3.14 -9.35 8.55
N GLU A 75 -3.34 -8.07 8.63
CA GLU A 75 -2.25 -7.09 8.79
C GLU A 75 -1.54 -7.20 10.15
N LEU A 76 -2.29 -7.48 11.24
CA LEU A 76 -1.77 -7.37 12.62
C LEU A 76 -1.51 -8.70 13.31
N VAL A 77 -2.35 -9.70 13.07
CA VAL A 77 -2.43 -10.90 13.90
C VAL A 77 -1.94 -12.12 13.14
N SER A 78 -2.61 -12.47 12.05
CA SER A 78 -2.34 -13.68 11.28
C SER A 78 -3.07 -13.61 9.95
N ASP A 79 -2.36 -13.93 8.87
CA ASP A 79 -2.94 -14.23 7.56
C ASP A 79 -2.72 -15.71 7.28
N ALA A 80 -3.77 -16.51 7.48
CA ALA A 80 -3.73 -17.96 7.29
C ALA A 80 -3.81 -18.36 5.82
N GLU A 81 -4.39 -17.52 4.97
CA GLU A 81 -4.63 -17.82 3.56
C GLU A 81 -3.40 -17.52 2.69
N HIS A 82 -2.78 -16.36 2.89
CA HIS A 82 -1.71 -15.88 2.02
C HIS A 82 -0.37 -15.67 2.74
N GLY A 83 -0.41 -15.40 4.05
CA GLY A 83 0.76 -15.04 4.87
C GLY A 83 1.47 -16.21 5.56
N ASP A 84 1.09 -17.45 5.27
CA ASP A 84 1.62 -18.64 5.96
C ASP A 84 1.42 -18.55 7.49
N GLY A 85 0.23 -18.07 7.90
CA GLY A 85 -0.14 -17.86 9.30
C GLY A 85 0.57 -16.68 9.98
N ARG A 86 1.34 -15.88 9.24
CA ARG A 86 2.04 -14.70 9.76
C ARG A 86 1.33 -13.41 9.37
N PRO A 87 1.28 -12.39 10.23
CA PRO A 87 0.78 -11.08 9.85
C PRO A 87 1.72 -10.37 8.86
N HIS A 88 1.19 -9.50 8.00
CA HIS A 88 1.92 -8.85 6.92
C HIS A 88 3.19 -8.11 7.39
N TRP A 89 3.12 -7.40 8.53
CA TRP A 89 4.30 -6.72 9.09
C TRP A 89 5.43 -7.69 9.45
N LYS A 90 5.09 -8.94 9.81
CA LYS A 90 6.08 -9.96 10.17
C LYS A 90 6.72 -10.55 8.91
N VAL A 91 5.92 -10.83 7.88
CA VAL A 91 6.42 -11.27 6.57
C VAL A 91 7.39 -10.25 5.99
N LEU A 92 7.05 -8.96 6.10
CA LEU A 92 7.93 -7.87 5.64
C LEU A 92 9.21 -7.75 6.49
N GLU A 93 9.16 -8.02 7.79
CA GLU A 93 10.34 -8.07 8.66
C GLU A 93 11.28 -9.22 8.25
N ASP A 94 10.72 -10.39 7.91
CA ASP A 94 11.48 -11.56 7.46
C ASP A 94 12.11 -11.31 6.09
N LEU A 95 11.37 -10.72 5.13
CA LEU A 95 11.92 -10.25 3.85
C LEU A 95 13.13 -9.32 4.05
N GLY A 96 13.06 -8.40 5.00
CA GLY A 96 14.18 -7.51 5.31
C GLY A 96 15.43 -8.27 5.80
N VAL A 97 15.24 -9.31 6.59
CA VAL A 97 16.34 -10.18 7.04
C VAL A 97 16.95 -10.94 5.86
N ASP A 98 16.12 -11.48 4.97
CA ASP A 98 16.56 -12.16 3.76
C ASP A 98 17.31 -11.21 2.79
N CYS A 99 16.99 -9.92 2.82
CA CYS A 99 17.74 -8.87 2.12
C CYS A 99 19.04 -8.43 2.82
N GLY A 100 19.44 -9.12 3.89
CA GLY A 100 20.68 -8.87 4.61
C GLY A 100 20.60 -7.78 5.68
N MET A 101 19.40 -7.37 6.11
CA MET A 101 19.23 -6.46 7.24
C MET A 101 19.30 -7.20 8.57
N LYS A 102 19.82 -6.53 9.60
CA LYS A 102 19.74 -7.06 10.96
C LYS A 102 18.30 -6.84 11.50
N ARG A 103 17.68 -7.88 12.06
CA ARG A 103 16.33 -7.79 12.66
C ARG A 103 16.21 -6.69 13.71
N ALA A 104 17.24 -6.49 14.52
CA ALA A 104 17.30 -5.40 15.51
C ALA A 104 17.22 -4.01 14.84
N GLN A 105 17.86 -3.83 13.69
CA GLN A 105 17.80 -2.59 12.90
C GLN A 105 16.37 -2.33 12.39
N ILE A 106 15.69 -3.36 11.88
CA ILE A 106 14.31 -3.25 11.41
C ILE A 106 13.37 -2.89 12.57
N LYS A 107 13.52 -3.58 13.71
CA LYS A 107 12.67 -3.36 14.89
C LYS A 107 12.87 -1.99 15.53
N SER A 108 14.09 -1.46 15.53
CA SER A 108 14.42 -0.16 16.13
C SER A 108 14.19 1.03 15.19
N ALA A 109 13.81 0.78 13.92
CA ALA A 109 13.56 1.82 12.95
C ALA A 109 12.52 2.83 13.46
N LYS A 110 12.78 4.11 13.19
CA LYS A 110 11.85 5.20 13.48
C LYS A 110 11.17 5.67 12.21
N PRO A 111 9.92 6.13 12.29
CA PRO A 111 9.26 6.68 11.14
C PRO A 111 9.99 7.95 10.66
N LEU A 112 10.16 8.06 9.33
CA LEU A 112 10.66 9.27 8.70
C LEU A 112 9.73 10.46 8.99
N PRO A 113 10.22 11.70 8.91
CA PRO A 113 9.34 12.88 9.00
C PRO A 113 8.18 12.82 8.01
N SER A 114 8.44 12.43 6.74
CA SER A 114 7.41 12.21 5.72
C SER A 114 6.39 11.15 6.15
N THR A 115 6.84 10.01 6.67
CA THR A 115 5.95 8.94 7.18
C THR A 115 5.02 9.45 8.29
N ARG A 116 5.57 10.21 9.26
CA ARG A 116 4.75 10.78 10.35
C ARG A 116 3.73 11.80 9.86
N MET A 117 4.10 12.62 8.88
CA MET A 117 3.17 13.59 8.27
C MET A 117 2.04 12.88 7.54
N CYS A 118 2.36 11.83 6.77
CA CYS A 118 1.37 11.02 6.07
C CYS A 118 0.41 10.32 7.05
N TRP A 119 0.89 9.79 8.17
CA TRP A 119 0.00 9.22 9.19
C TRP A 119 -0.99 10.22 9.75
N ARG A 120 -0.61 11.47 9.95
CA ARG A 120 -1.53 12.53 10.41
C ARG A 120 -2.55 12.91 9.33
N ALA A 121 -2.12 12.95 8.07
CA ALA A 121 -3.02 13.19 6.95
C ALA A 121 -4.04 12.04 6.81
N TRP A 122 -3.59 10.78 6.83
CA TRP A 122 -4.48 9.63 6.82
C TRP A 122 -5.40 9.56 8.04
N ASP A 123 -4.92 9.95 9.21
CA ASP A 123 -5.77 10.03 10.40
C ASP A 123 -6.93 11.03 10.17
N GLY A 124 -6.65 12.18 9.60
CA GLY A 124 -7.68 13.15 9.21
C GLY A 124 -8.68 12.59 8.19
N LEU A 125 -8.17 11.92 7.16
CA LEU A 125 -9.00 11.31 6.10
C LEU A 125 -9.88 10.17 6.61
N MET A 126 -9.35 9.31 7.48
CA MET A 126 -10.02 8.08 7.93
C MET A 126 -10.90 8.28 9.18
N SER A 127 -10.58 9.26 10.03
CA SER A 127 -11.23 9.41 11.33
C SER A 127 -12.31 10.51 11.37
N ASN A 128 -12.13 11.58 10.61
CA ASN A 128 -12.89 12.80 10.75
C ASN A 128 -13.88 13.07 9.62
N ARG A 129 -13.98 12.16 8.65
CA ARG A 129 -14.87 12.27 7.50
C ARG A 129 -16.01 11.25 7.57
N HIS A 130 -16.95 11.38 6.66
CA HIS A 130 -17.94 10.34 6.42
C HIS A 130 -17.25 8.99 6.20
N TRP A 131 -17.80 7.92 6.75
CA TRP A 131 -17.18 6.58 6.71
C TRP A 131 -16.78 6.12 5.30
N LEU A 132 -17.60 6.44 4.30
CA LEU A 132 -17.36 6.06 2.91
C LEU A 132 -16.09 6.74 2.35
N LEU A 133 -15.83 8.00 2.72
CA LEU A 133 -14.61 8.72 2.34
C LEU A 133 -13.39 8.14 3.06
N GLY A 134 -13.58 7.72 4.31
CA GLY A 134 -12.54 7.00 5.06
C GLY A 134 -12.23 5.63 4.45
N LEU A 135 -13.25 4.90 3.99
CA LEU A 135 -13.09 3.63 3.30
C LEU A 135 -12.35 3.82 1.98
N MET A 136 -12.68 4.85 1.21
CA MET A 136 -11.94 5.19 -0.02
C MET A 136 -10.46 5.45 0.27
N GLY A 137 -10.17 6.17 1.35
CA GLY A 137 -8.81 6.38 1.84
C GLY A 137 -8.06 5.07 2.17
N ASN A 138 -8.78 3.99 2.40
CA ASN A 138 -8.20 2.69 2.71
C ASN A 138 -7.91 1.85 1.46
N THR A 139 -8.80 1.82 0.49
CA THR A 139 -8.79 0.83 -0.61
C THR A 139 -8.09 1.31 -1.88
N CYS A 140 -8.06 2.61 -2.18
CA CYS A 140 -7.61 3.09 -3.49
C CYS A 140 -6.13 2.81 -3.82
N ALA A 141 -5.26 2.71 -2.83
CA ALA A 141 -3.84 2.43 -3.07
C ALA A 141 -3.58 0.97 -3.47
N GLU A 142 -4.42 0.04 -3.05
CA GLU A 142 -4.32 -1.38 -3.40
C GLU A 142 -4.49 -1.58 -4.91
N ARG A 143 -5.27 -0.71 -5.55
CA ARG A 143 -5.45 -0.74 -7.00
C ARG A 143 -4.16 -0.51 -7.80
N ALA A 144 -3.19 0.21 -7.27
CA ALA A 144 -1.88 0.36 -7.90
C ALA A 144 -1.06 -0.94 -7.93
N ASN A 145 -1.38 -1.91 -7.08
CA ASN A 145 -0.69 -3.19 -6.99
C ASN A 145 -1.12 -4.18 -8.07
N VAL A 146 -2.31 -3.99 -8.67
CA VAL A 146 -2.83 -4.88 -9.70
C VAL A 146 -2.43 -4.46 -11.11
N PRO A 147 -2.42 -5.40 -12.10
CA PRO A 147 -2.17 -5.07 -13.49
C PRO A 147 -3.18 -4.06 -14.05
N GLY A 148 -2.74 -3.26 -15.03
CA GLY A 148 -3.60 -2.32 -15.74
C GLY A 148 -3.11 -0.87 -15.70
N TYR A 149 -2.36 -0.49 -14.66
CA TYR A 149 -1.92 0.90 -14.44
C TYR A 149 -0.45 1.11 -14.79
N GLY A 150 -0.10 2.36 -15.14
CA GLY A 150 1.27 2.71 -15.54
C GLY A 150 1.62 2.30 -16.98
N SER A 151 2.87 1.91 -17.21
CA SER A 151 3.39 1.53 -18.52
C SER A 151 4.35 0.33 -18.43
N GLY A 152 4.68 -0.27 -19.56
CA GLY A 152 5.67 -1.35 -19.64
C GLY A 152 5.35 -2.56 -18.75
N GLU A 153 6.32 -3.01 -17.99
CA GLU A 153 6.16 -4.14 -17.07
C GLU A 153 5.27 -3.81 -15.87
N LEU A 154 5.32 -2.57 -15.39
CA LEU A 154 4.44 -2.11 -14.31
C LEU A 154 2.97 -2.28 -14.69
N LYS A 155 2.59 -1.90 -15.91
CA LYS A 155 1.22 -2.11 -16.42
C LYS A 155 0.84 -3.58 -16.53
N LYS A 156 1.80 -4.43 -16.90
CA LYS A 156 1.53 -5.87 -17.11
C LYS A 156 1.40 -6.64 -15.79
N LYS A 157 2.16 -6.28 -14.77
CA LYS A 157 2.32 -7.06 -13.53
C LYS A 157 1.69 -6.42 -12.30
N GLY A 158 1.33 -5.14 -12.36
CA GLY A 158 1.08 -4.33 -11.18
C GLY A 158 2.37 -4.01 -10.40
N TRP A 159 2.27 -3.15 -9.40
CA TRP A 159 3.45 -2.74 -8.65
C TRP A 159 4.09 -3.91 -7.89
N PHE A 160 3.34 -4.65 -7.09
CA PHE A 160 3.92 -5.74 -6.31
C PHE A 160 4.39 -6.93 -7.18
N GLY A 161 3.72 -7.21 -8.30
CA GLY A 161 4.23 -8.20 -9.25
C GLY A 161 5.56 -7.78 -9.89
N LEU A 162 5.76 -6.49 -10.15
CA LEU A 162 7.03 -5.95 -10.61
C LEU A 162 8.10 -6.00 -9.51
N GLU A 163 7.77 -5.59 -8.29
CA GLU A 163 8.70 -5.65 -7.15
C GLU A 163 9.08 -7.09 -6.79
N ASN A 164 8.17 -8.04 -6.89
CA ASN A 164 8.49 -9.46 -6.71
C ASN A 164 9.68 -9.89 -7.59
N ARG A 165 9.69 -9.51 -8.87
CA ARG A 165 10.83 -9.75 -9.77
C ARG A 165 12.07 -8.97 -9.34
N ARG A 166 11.94 -7.65 -9.17
CA ARG A 166 13.07 -6.74 -8.86
C ARG A 166 13.83 -7.16 -7.60
N TRP A 167 13.11 -7.53 -6.54
CA TRP A 167 13.74 -7.97 -5.29
C TRP A 167 14.41 -9.34 -5.44
N GLY A 168 13.81 -10.25 -6.20
CA GLY A 168 14.45 -11.53 -6.55
C GLY A 168 15.80 -11.31 -7.22
N GLU A 169 15.87 -10.42 -8.22
CA GLU A 169 17.10 -10.11 -8.95
C GLU A 169 18.11 -9.28 -8.11
N MET A 170 17.62 -8.35 -7.27
CA MET A 170 18.49 -7.51 -6.44
C MET A 170 19.22 -8.31 -5.37
N PHE A 171 18.52 -9.20 -4.67
CA PHE A 171 18.99 -9.89 -3.48
C PHE A 171 19.18 -11.39 -3.66
N ASN A 172 18.91 -11.92 -4.86
CA ASN A 172 18.95 -13.36 -5.17
C ASN A 172 18.01 -14.19 -4.27
N LEU A 173 16.76 -13.73 -4.13
CA LEU A 173 15.74 -14.36 -3.29
C LEU A 173 14.94 -15.42 -4.06
N ASN A 174 14.63 -16.52 -3.40
CA ASN A 174 13.67 -17.49 -3.89
C ASN A 174 12.21 -17.02 -3.68
N PRO A 175 11.17 -17.71 -4.24
CA PRO A 175 9.78 -17.30 -4.09
C PRO A 175 9.30 -17.23 -2.63
N GLU A 176 9.70 -18.15 -1.76
CA GLU A 176 9.29 -18.16 -0.34
C GLU A 176 9.81 -16.95 0.42
N GLN A 177 11.04 -16.52 0.14
CA GLN A 177 11.64 -15.31 0.71
C GLN A 177 10.99 -14.02 0.21
N ARG A 178 10.24 -14.09 -0.91
CA ARG A 178 9.48 -12.97 -1.50
C ARG A 178 7.98 -13.06 -1.25
N LEU A 179 7.56 -13.87 -0.27
CA LEU A 179 6.16 -14.10 0.07
C LEU A 179 5.39 -12.78 0.21
N PHE A 180 5.99 -11.74 0.80
CA PHE A 180 5.36 -10.43 0.94
C PHE A 180 4.79 -9.87 -0.38
N PHE A 181 5.53 -10.00 -1.46
CA PHE A 181 5.05 -9.52 -2.77
C PHE A 181 4.12 -10.54 -3.45
N GLY A 182 4.34 -11.84 -3.25
CA GLY A 182 3.50 -12.90 -3.79
C GLY A 182 2.06 -12.80 -3.27
N MET A 183 1.91 -12.73 -1.95
CA MET A 183 0.61 -12.65 -1.29
C MET A 183 -0.20 -11.42 -1.75
N HIS A 184 0.42 -10.24 -1.86
CA HIS A 184 -0.28 -9.04 -2.29
C HIS A 184 -0.58 -9.01 -3.80
N SER A 185 0.20 -9.68 -4.65
CA SER A 185 -0.08 -9.71 -6.08
C SER A 185 -1.31 -10.56 -6.45
N GLU A 186 -1.74 -11.46 -5.59
CA GLU A 186 -2.91 -12.32 -5.77
C GLU A 186 -4.12 -11.79 -4.99
N ALA A 187 -3.95 -11.52 -3.71
CA ALA A 187 -5.02 -11.05 -2.83
C ALA A 187 -5.56 -9.66 -3.24
N ASP A 188 -4.67 -8.74 -3.64
CA ASP A 188 -5.08 -7.37 -3.99
C ASP A 188 -5.99 -7.31 -5.23
N ILE A 189 -5.97 -8.31 -6.12
CA ILE A 189 -6.91 -8.38 -7.24
C ILE A 189 -8.34 -8.54 -6.71
N VAL A 190 -8.56 -9.48 -5.80
CA VAL A 190 -9.88 -9.76 -5.23
C VAL A 190 -10.32 -8.64 -4.30
N HIS A 191 -9.47 -8.23 -3.39
CA HIS A 191 -9.78 -7.20 -2.39
C HIS A 191 -10.04 -5.83 -3.03
N SER A 192 -9.25 -5.46 -4.04
CA SER A 192 -9.48 -4.18 -4.74
C SER A 192 -10.80 -4.17 -5.50
N ASP A 193 -11.16 -5.22 -6.20
CA ASP A 193 -12.41 -5.28 -6.97
C ASP A 193 -13.64 -5.25 -6.05
N LEU A 194 -13.63 -5.98 -4.94
CA LEU A 194 -14.69 -5.93 -3.92
C LEU A 194 -14.79 -4.54 -3.28
N GLY A 195 -13.67 -3.98 -2.82
CA GLY A 195 -13.63 -2.64 -2.22
C GLY A 195 -14.15 -1.56 -3.16
N TRP A 196 -13.81 -1.63 -4.45
CA TRP A 196 -14.25 -0.66 -5.47
C TRP A 196 -15.74 -0.75 -5.77
N LYS A 197 -16.25 -1.96 -5.91
CA LYS A 197 -17.67 -2.19 -6.09
C LYS A 197 -18.46 -1.66 -4.90
N THR A 198 -18.06 -2.01 -3.70
CA THR A 198 -18.70 -1.53 -2.45
C THR A 198 -18.67 0.00 -2.37
N VAL A 199 -17.52 0.62 -2.62
CA VAL A 199 -17.39 2.08 -2.61
C VAL A 199 -18.29 2.74 -3.65
N ALA A 200 -18.29 2.24 -4.90
CA ALA A 200 -19.06 2.84 -5.98
C ALA A 200 -20.58 2.67 -5.80
N GLU A 201 -21.02 1.52 -5.26
CA GLU A 201 -22.43 1.27 -4.95
C GLU A 201 -22.93 2.21 -3.84
N HIS A 202 -22.17 2.34 -2.74
CA HIS A 202 -22.53 3.24 -1.65
C HIS A 202 -22.42 4.71 -2.06
N ALA A 203 -21.45 5.10 -2.88
CA ALA A 203 -21.34 6.46 -3.41
C ALA A 203 -22.60 6.85 -4.18
N SER A 204 -23.08 5.99 -5.07
CA SER A 204 -24.30 6.23 -5.83
C SER A 204 -25.55 6.24 -4.96
N LYS A 205 -25.65 5.34 -3.98
CA LYS A 205 -26.78 5.26 -3.03
C LYS A 205 -26.87 6.52 -2.15
N LEU A 206 -25.73 7.05 -1.73
CA LEU A 206 -25.62 8.21 -0.82
C LEU A 206 -25.49 9.53 -1.57
N ARG A 207 -25.37 9.53 -2.89
CA ARG A 207 -25.13 10.72 -3.75
C ARG A 207 -23.84 11.45 -3.38
N MET A 208 -22.76 10.68 -3.15
CA MET A 208 -21.44 11.16 -2.74
C MET A 208 -20.36 10.82 -3.78
N GLU A 209 -20.73 10.77 -5.06
CA GLU A 209 -19.84 10.29 -6.12
C GLU A 209 -18.61 11.20 -6.29
N ASP A 210 -18.82 12.52 -6.32
CA ASP A 210 -17.73 13.50 -6.46
C ASP A 210 -16.83 13.50 -5.23
N GLU A 211 -17.41 13.48 -4.02
CA GLU A 211 -16.67 13.45 -2.76
C GLU A 211 -15.81 12.18 -2.63
N VAL A 212 -16.29 11.06 -3.15
CA VAL A 212 -15.53 9.80 -3.16
C VAL A 212 -14.33 9.88 -4.10
N ILE A 213 -14.49 10.48 -5.28
CA ILE A 213 -13.39 10.70 -6.22
C ILE A 213 -12.34 11.64 -5.62
N ASP A 214 -12.79 12.76 -5.02
CA ASP A 214 -11.92 13.70 -4.34
C ASP A 214 -11.15 13.04 -3.18
N ALA A 215 -11.82 12.23 -2.37
CA ALA A 215 -11.19 11.48 -1.28
C ALA A 215 -10.15 10.45 -1.78
N CYS A 216 -10.39 9.84 -2.95
CA CYS A 216 -9.42 8.99 -3.62
C CYS A 216 -8.17 9.79 -4.02
N GLU A 217 -8.34 10.93 -4.70
CA GLU A 217 -7.23 11.79 -5.13
C GLU A 217 -6.42 12.28 -3.92
N GLU A 218 -7.07 12.78 -2.88
CA GLU A 218 -6.39 13.22 -1.65
C GLU A 218 -5.57 12.09 -1.02
N ASN A 219 -6.14 10.90 -0.90
CA ASN A 219 -5.43 9.76 -0.32
C ASN A 219 -4.21 9.34 -1.17
N LEU A 220 -4.35 9.34 -2.50
CA LEU A 220 -3.25 9.02 -3.41
C LEU A 220 -2.14 10.07 -3.39
N ILE A 221 -2.47 11.36 -3.15
CA ILE A 221 -1.48 12.41 -2.88
C ILE A 221 -0.66 12.06 -1.62
N VAL A 222 -1.33 11.64 -0.54
CA VAL A 222 -0.64 11.22 0.69
C VAL A 222 0.26 10.00 0.44
N TRP A 223 -0.23 9.00 -0.30
CA TRP A 223 0.57 7.84 -0.71
C TRP A 223 1.77 8.24 -1.55
N ASN A 224 1.60 9.19 -2.47
CA ASN A 224 2.70 9.70 -3.29
C ASN A 224 3.80 10.33 -2.42
N HIS A 225 3.43 11.16 -1.46
CA HIS A 225 4.38 11.73 -0.50
C HIS A 225 5.07 10.68 0.37
N TYR A 226 4.33 9.67 0.81
CA TYR A 226 4.87 8.57 1.60
C TYR A 226 5.92 7.77 0.84
N LEU A 227 5.59 7.29 -0.36
CA LEU A 227 6.47 6.47 -1.17
C LEU A 227 7.66 7.25 -1.73
N ASN A 228 7.45 8.50 -2.14
CA ASN A 228 8.56 9.38 -2.57
C ASN A 228 9.52 9.69 -1.42
N GLY A 229 9.01 9.88 -0.20
CA GLY A 229 9.86 10.04 0.98
C GLY A 229 10.71 8.80 1.29
N ILE A 230 10.18 7.60 1.03
CA ILE A 230 10.95 6.34 1.11
C ILE A 230 12.04 6.31 0.03
N ALA A 231 11.70 6.65 -1.21
CA ALA A 231 12.65 6.68 -2.31
C ALA A 231 13.80 7.66 -2.03
N GLU A 232 13.49 8.88 -1.59
CA GLU A 232 14.49 9.90 -1.24
C GLU A 232 15.41 9.46 -0.11
N ALA A 233 14.86 8.93 0.97
CA ALA A 233 15.65 8.42 2.08
C ALA A 233 16.51 7.20 1.68
N GLY A 234 15.98 6.36 0.78
CA GLY A 234 16.72 5.25 0.20
C GLY A 234 17.90 5.72 -0.66
N ASP A 235 17.71 6.75 -1.50
CA ASP A 235 18.79 7.34 -2.31
C ASP A 235 19.89 7.96 -1.42
N VAL A 236 19.52 8.56 -0.30
CA VAL A 236 20.49 9.07 0.70
C VAL A 236 21.25 7.89 1.35
N LEU A 237 20.56 6.81 1.67
CA LEU A 237 21.17 5.62 2.25
C LEU A 237 22.15 4.96 1.27
N ASP A 238 21.79 4.84 -0.02
CA ASP A 238 22.69 4.32 -1.05
C ASP A 238 23.98 5.11 -1.15
N LYS A 239 23.90 6.46 -1.18
CA LYS A 239 25.06 7.34 -1.19
C LYS A 239 25.94 7.15 0.04
N LYS A 240 25.34 7.09 1.22
CA LYS A 240 26.05 6.90 2.50
C LYS A 240 26.78 5.56 2.56
N MET A 241 26.18 4.51 2.00
CA MET A 241 26.71 3.15 2.03
C MET A 241 27.57 2.80 0.81
N GLY A 242 27.64 3.66 -0.18
CA GLY A 242 28.35 3.41 -1.44
C GLY A 242 27.71 2.32 -2.31
N TRP A 243 26.41 2.03 -2.14
CA TRP A 243 25.71 1.04 -2.93
C TRP A 243 25.35 1.59 -4.32
N ARG A 244 25.59 0.80 -5.36
CA ARG A 244 25.42 1.25 -6.77
C ARG A 244 24.52 0.35 -7.62
N LYS A 245 24.21 -0.87 -7.17
CA LYS A 245 23.37 -1.80 -7.93
C LYS A 245 21.94 -1.26 -8.04
N LYS A 246 21.39 -1.32 -9.26
CA LYS A 246 20.00 -0.93 -9.58
C LYS A 246 19.36 -2.04 -10.40
N VAL A 247 18.06 -2.26 -10.20
CA VAL A 247 17.24 -3.21 -10.97
C VAL A 247 16.00 -2.47 -11.47
N GLY A 248 15.85 -2.44 -12.79
CA GLY A 248 14.76 -1.76 -13.51
C GLY A 248 13.51 -2.62 -13.73
#